data_04baf4969262264609710689bd76ad75
#
_entry.id   04baf4969262264609710689bd76ad75
#
_cell.length_a   1.000
_cell.length_b   1.000
_cell.length_c   1.000
_cell.angle_alpha   90.00
_cell.angle_beta   90.00
_cell.angle_gamma   90.00
#
_symmetry.space_group_name_H-M   'P 1'
#
loop_
_entity.id
_entity.type
_entity.pdbx_description
1 polymer ?
#
loop_
_entity_poly.entity_id
_entity_poly.type
_entity_poly.pdbx_seq_one_letter_code
_entity_poly.pdbx_strand_id
1 'polypeptide(L)'
;MLQLLTNASVILEDRILTDGFVEIDSSTGRILRYGQMKELSEIPQNALDCREQYISPGFIDSHSHGGGGCDFMDGDLDSFLTAARLHLQHGTTSILPTTLTSSDSDLYLCIDNLKKAKEEQNSG
;
A
#
# COMPACT_ATOMS: atom_id res chain seq x y z
N MET A 1 0.64 16.56 -7.84
CA MET A 1 -0.61 16.75 -8.62
C MET A 1 -1.77 16.38 -7.72
N LEU A 2 -2.83 17.21 -7.68
CA LEU A 2 -4.02 16.92 -6.86
C LEU A 2 -4.89 15.86 -7.54
N GLN A 3 -5.28 14.86 -6.78
CA GLN A 3 -6.23 13.83 -7.17
C GLN A 3 -7.37 13.80 -6.16
N LEU A 4 -8.62 13.89 -6.63
CA LEU A 4 -9.82 13.83 -5.81
C LEU A 4 -10.55 12.50 -6.07
N LEU A 5 -10.78 11.74 -5.01
CA LEU A 5 -11.61 10.54 -4.99
C LEU A 5 -12.96 10.94 -4.41
N THR A 6 -14.06 10.61 -5.08
CA THR A 6 -15.42 11.08 -4.73
C THR A 6 -16.41 9.94 -4.58
N ASN A 7 -17.55 10.21 -3.97
CA ASN A 7 -18.67 9.27 -3.82
C ASN A 7 -18.22 7.95 -3.17
N ALA A 8 -17.46 8.03 -2.09
CA ALA A 8 -16.89 6.88 -1.42
C ALA A 8 -17.45 6.66 -0.02
N SER A 9 -17.39 5.42 0.46
CA SER A 9 -17.46 5.08 1.87
C SER A 9 -16.04 5.05 2.45
N VAL A 10 -15.61 6.13 3.11
CA VAL A 10 -14.25 6.27 3.62
C VAL A 10 -14.14 5.65 5.01
N ILE A 11 -13.27 4.65 5.15
CA ILE A 11 -13.00 3.98 6.43
C ILE A 11 -12.03 4.83 7.24
N LEU A 12 -12.51 5.37 8.36
CA LEU A 12 -11.73 6.12 9.32
C LEU A 12 -11.44 5.25 10.55
N GLU A 13 -10.64 5.78 11.47
CA GLU A 13 -10.25 5.09 12.69
C GLU A 13 -11.46 4.71 13.59
N ASP A 14 -12.47 5.59 13.63
CA ASP A 14 -13.61 5.49 14.55
C ASP A 14 -14.97 5.27 13.87
N ARG A 15 -15.04 5.43 12.55
CA ARG A 15 -16.29 5.34 11.80
C ARG A 15 -16.08 5.13 10.30
N ILE A 16 -17.17 4.82 9.61
CA ILE A 16 -17.23 4.89 8.15
C ILE A 16 -17.93 6.20 7.76
N LEU A 17 -17.24 7.04 7.01
CA LEU A 17 -17.77 8.26 6.46
C LEU A 17 -18.43 7.95 5.11
N THR A 18 -19.76 7.90 5.09
CA THR A 18 -20.54 7.68 3.86
C THR A 18 -20.65 8.96 3.04
N ASP A 19 -20.86 8.82 1.72
CA ASP A 19 -20.90 9.95 0.79
C ASP A 19 -19.67 10.85 0.97
N GLY A 20 -18.51 10.22 0.99
CA GLY A 20 -17.25 10.83 1.33
C GLY A 20 -16.36 11.13 0.12
N PHE A 21 -15.38 11.99 0.34
CA PHE A 21 -14.27 12.23 -0.57
C PHE A 21 -12.92 12.14 0.13
N VAL A 22 -11.89 11.88 -0.65
CA VAL A 22 -10.48 11.95 -0.22
C VAL A 22 -9.69 12.73 -1.27
N GLU A 23 -8.94 13.74 -0.84
CA GLU A 23 -8.05 14.53 -1.68
C GLU A 23 -6.60 14.17 -1.38
N ILE A 24 -5.86 13.81 -2.42
CA ILE A 24 -4.49 13.31 -2.33
C ILE A 24 -3.57 14.18 -3.17
N ASP A 25 -2.41 14.52 -2.64
CA ASP A 25 -1.30 14.98 -3.46
C ASP A 25 -0.50 13.77 -3.96
N SER A 26 -0.69 13.41 -5.23
CA SER A 26 -0.02 12.26 -5.84
C SER A 26 1.49 12.46 -6.01
N SER A 27 2.01 13.69 -5.94
CA SER A 27 3.45 13.95 -5.99
C SER A 27 4.17 13.63 -4.67
N THR A 28 3.44 13.71 -3.57
CA THR A 28 3.97 13.42 -2.22
C THR A 28 3.38 12.15 -1.60
N GLY A 29 2.33 11.58 -2.22
CA GLY A 29 1.59 10.44 -1.68
C GLY A 29 0.80 10.76 -0.39
N ARG A 30 0.54 12.06 -0.12
CA ARG A 30 -0.10 12.47 1.13
C ARG A 30 -1.59 12.76 0.94
N ILE A 31 -2.39 12.31 1.89
CA ILE A 31 -3.79 12.74 2.03
C ILE A 31 -3.76 14.19 2.55
N LEU A 32 -4.40 15.10 1.81
CA LEU A 32 -4.49 16.51 2.19
C LEU A 32 -5.71 16.79 3.04
N ARG A 33 -6.84 16.22 2.65
CA ARG A 33 -8.10 16.30 3.39
C ARG A 33 -9.06 15.19 2.98
N TYR A 34 -10.05 14.95 3.81
CA TYR A 34 -11.21 14.12 3.54
C TYR A 34 -12.44 14.77 4.19
N GLY A 35 -13.62 14.42 3.72
CA GLY A 35 -14.88 14.94 4.25
C GLY A 35 -16.09 14.38 3.51
N GLN A 36 -17.26 14.93 3.78
CA GLN A 36 -18.48 14.59 3.06
C GLN A 36 -18.56 15.36 1.74
N MET A 37 -19.17 14.76 0.70
CA MET A 37 -19.33 15.38 -0.62
C MET A 37 -19.95 16.78 -0.58
N LYS A 38 -20.90 17.02 0.34
CA LYS A 38 -21.54 18.34 0.54
C LYS A 38 -20.57 19.47 0.95
N GLU A 39 -19.36 19.14 1.39
CA GLU A 39 -18.33 20.10 1.80
C GLU A 39 -17.48 20.58 0.61
N LEU A 40 -17.61 19.91 -0.55
CA LEU A 40 -16.97 20.33 -1.78
C LEU A 40 -17.77 21.44 -2.46
N SER A 41 -17.11 22.54 -2.79
CA SER A 41 -17.70 23.63 -3.56
C SER A 41 -17.82 23.30 -5.05
N GLU A 42 -16.88 22.48 -5.54
CA GLU A 42 -16.83 22.02 -6.94
C GLU A 42 -16.10 20.69 -7.03
N ILE A 43 -16.42 19.92 -8.06
CA ILE A 43 -15.77 18.64 -8.36
C ILE A 43 -15.05 18.81 -9.70
N PRO A 44 -13.70 18.69 -9.73
CA PRO A 44 -12.93 18.78 -10.97
C PRO A 44 -13.27 17.62 -11.92
N GLN A 45 -13.16 17.88 -13.23
CA GLN A 45 -13.47 16.87 -14.25
C GLN A 45 -12.61 15.61 -14.19
N ASN A 46 -11.41 15.70 -13.63
CA ASN A 46 -10.49 14.59 -13.44
C ASN A 46 -10.67 13.88 -12.09
N ALA A 47 -11.72 14.19 -11.31
CA ALA A 47 -12.02 13.45 -10.11
C ALA A 47 -12.39 12.00 -10.43
N LEU A 48 -11.93 11.07 -9.59
CA LEU A 48 -12.27 9.67 -9.70
C LEU A 48 -13.53 9.38 -8.89
N ASP A 49 -14.60 8.99 -9.58
CA ASP A 49 -15.83 8.54 -8.96
C ASP A 49 -15.67 7.10 -8.44
N CYS A 50 -15.70 6.93 -7.14
CA CYS A 50 -15.57 5.63 -6.48
C CYS A 50 -16.87 4.82 -6.44
N ARG A 51 -17.99 5.36 -6.93
CA ARG A 51 -19.27 4.63 -7.08
C ARG A 51 -19.71 3.92 -5.80
N GLU A 52 -19.67 4.63 -4.68
CA GLU A 52 -20.03 4.11 -3.35
C GLU A 52 -19.12 2.99 -2.82
N GLN A 53 -18.01 2.69 -3.49
CA GLN A 53 -17.02 1.74 -3.01
C GLN A 53 -16.31 2.25 -1.76
N TYR A 54 -15.65 1.34 -1.05
CA TYR A 54 -14.88 1.69 0.13
C TYR A 54 -13.49 2.22 -0.24
N ILE A 55 -13.08 3.27 0.47
CA ILE A 55 -11.69 3.72 0.53
C ILE A 55 -11.17 3.43 1.94
N SER A 56 -10.08 2.70 2.04
CA SER A 56 -9.38 2.43 3.29
C SER A 56 -7.90 2.77 3.16
N PRO A 57 -7.19 3.01 4.27
CA PRO A 57 -5.73 2.90 4.29
C PRO A 57 -5.32 1.52 3.79
N GLY A 58 -4.14 1.43 3.17
CA GLY A 58 -3.57 0.14 2.82
C GLY A 58 -3.27 -0.69 4.06
N PHE A 59 -3.34 -2.01 3.94
CA PHE A 59 -3.05 -2.91 5.05
C PHE A 59 -1.57 -2.89 5.40
N ILE A 60 -1.29 -3.05 6.69
CA ILE A 60 0.06 -3.23 7.23
C ILE A 60 0.18 -4.69 7.65
N ASP A 61 0.99 -5.46 6.94
CA ASP A 61 1.30 -6.84 7.30
C ASP A 61 2.59 -6.87 8.12
N SER A 62 2.45 -7.13 9.40
CA SER A 62 3.58 -7.10 10.34
C SER A 62 4.31 -8.44 10.49
N HIS A 63 3.89 -9.49 9.77
CA HIS A 63 4.49 -10.81 9.88
C HIS A 63 4.15 -11.66 8.67
N SER A 64 5.03 -11.70 7.67
CA SER A 64 4.86 -12.51 6.47
C SER A 64 6.16 -13.18 6.06
N HIS A 65 6.08 -14.44 5.65
CA HIS A 65 7.23 -15.23 5.19
C HIS A 65 7.37 -15.23 3.66
N GLY A 66 6.35 -14.81 2.94
CA GLY A 66 6.36 -14.76 1.48
C GLY A 66 4.98 -14.73 0.88
N GLY A 67 4.86 -15.04 -0.41
CA GLY A 67 3.61 -15.09 -1.15
C GLY A 67 3.84 -15.36 -2.64
N GLY A 68 2.77 -15.73 -3.36
CA GLY A 68 2.89 -15.97 -4.80
C GLY A 68 3.76 -17.17 -5.20
N GLY A 69 3.93 -18.13 -4.29
CA GLY A 69 4.82 -19.28 -4.50
C GLY A 69 6.29 -18.99 -4.20
N CYS A 70 6.61 -17.81 -3.65
CA CYS A 70 7.95 -17.39 -3.25
C CYS A 70 8.04 -17.15 -1.74
N ASP A 71 9.20 -17.41 -1.14
CA ASP A 71 9.52 -17.10 0.25
C ASP A 71 10.58 -15.97 0.28
N PHE A 72 10.53 -15.12 1.32
CA PHE A 72 11.56 -14.10 1.50
C PHE A 72 12.94 -14.68 1.77
N MET A 73 13.01 -15.98 2.10
CA MET A 73 14.23 -16.73 2.31
C MET A 73 14.73 -17.50 1.08
N ASP A 74 14.11 -17.38 -0.11
CA ASP A 74 14.51 -18.07 -1.35
C ASP A 74 15.90 -17.65 -1.88
N GLY A 75 16.45 -16.56 -1.35
CA GLY A 75 17.83 -16.16 -1.60
C GLY A 75 18.04 -15.27 -2.81
N ASP A 76 17.01 -14.94 -3.57
CA ASP A 76 17.09 -14.05 -4.73
C ASP A 76 16.10 -12.87 -4.61
N LEU A 77 16.44 -11.77 -5.32
CA LEU A 77 15.65 -10.55 -5.28
C LEU A 77 14.31 -10.69 -6.01
N ASP A 78 14.25 -11.49 -7.09
CA ASP A 78 13.02 -11.65 -7.88
C ASP A 78 11.94 -12.37 -7.08
N SER A 79 12.27 -13.42 -6.35
CA SER A 79 11.36 -14.10 -5.41
C SER A 79 10.85 -13.14 -4.33
N PHE A 80 11.75 -12.32 -3.78
CA PHE A 80 11.42 -11.31 -2.78
C PHE A 80 10.41 -10.29 -3.32
N LEU A 81 10.66 -9.73 -4.52
CA LEU A 81 9.78 -8.77 -5.16
C LEU A 81 8.45 -9.40 -5.61
N THR A 82 8.45 -10.67 -6.01
CA THR A 82 7.23 -11.40 -6.39
C THR A 82 6.30 -11.54 -5.19
N ALA A 83 6.84 -11.96 -4.04
CA ALA A 83 6.07 -12.04 -2.81
C ALA A 83 5.50 -10.66 -2.41
N ALA A 84 6.32 -9.61 -2.41
CA ALA A 84 5.88 -8.26 -2.07
C ALA A 84 4.79 -7.73 -3.02
N ARG A 85 4.92 -7.96 -4.33
CA ARG A 85 3.91 -7.54 -5.34
C ARG A 85 2.57 -8.24 -5.15
N LEU A 86 2.57 -9.52 -4.77
CA LEU A 86 1.32 -10.22 -4.48
C LEU A 86 0.57 -9.55 -3.33
N HIS A 87 1.25 -9.25 -2.23
CA HIS A 87 0.67 -8.55 -1.10
C HIS A 87 0.12 -7.18 -1.50
N LEU A 88 0.86 -6.42 -2.31
CA LEU A 88 0.42 -5.11 -2.83
C LEU A 88 -0.86 -5.24 -3.67
N GLN A 89 -0.96 -6.25 -4.55
CA GLN A 89 -2.15 -6.49 -5.37
C GLN A 89 -3.40 -6.79 -4.55
N HIS A 90 -3.24 -7.24 -3.30
CA HIS A 90 -4.32 -7.53 -2.36
C HIS A 90 -4.51 -6.43 -1.29
N GLY A 91 -3.88 -5.26 -1.49
CA GLY A 91 -4.11 -4.07 -0.66
C GLY A 91 -3.14 -3.88 0.50
N THR A 92 -2.11 -4.72 0.63
CA THR A 92 -1.04 -4.50 1.61
C THR A 92 -0.04 -3.48 1.08
N THR A 93 0.06 -2.32 1.74
CA THR A 93 0.97 -1.22 1.34
C THR A 93 2.21 -1.13 2.20
N SER A 94 2.25 -1.87 3.31
CA SER A 94 3.43 -1.98 4.17
C SER A 94 3.57 -3.41 4.66
N ILE A 95 4.77 -3.97 4.54
CA ILE A 95 5.03 -5.35 4.91
C ILE A 95 6.34 -5.45 5.69
N LEU A 96 6.36 -6.31 6.71
CA LEU A 96 7.56 -6.72 7.42
C LEU A 96 7.92 -8.16 7.00
N PRO A 97 8.86 -8.32 6.05
CA PRO A 97 9.35 -9.65 5.69
C PRO A 97 9.96 -10.34 6.91
N THR A 98 9.53 -11.56 7.15
CA THR A 98 9.89 -12.33 8.33
C THR A 98 10.75 -13.52 7.93
N THR A 99 11.90 -13.66 8.58
CA THR A 99 12.80 -14.78 8.35
C THR A 99 12.33 -16.03 9.10
N LEU A 100 12.75 -17.19 8.62
CA LEU A 100 12.68 -18.45 9.35
C LEU A 100 14.05 -18.74 10.00
N THR A 101 14.09 -19.70 10.93
CA THR A 101 15.34 -20.22 11.46
C THR A 101 16.14 -20.86 10.33
N SER A 102 17.35 -20.35 10.08
CA SER A 102 18.23 -20.80 9.02
C SER A 102 19.69 -20.55 9.38
N SER A 103 20.60 -20.80 8.44
CA SER A 103 22.01 -20.45 8.64
C SER A 103 22.21 -18.93 8.69
N ASP A 104 23.29 -18.47 9.33
CA ASP A 104 23.64 -17.05 9.37
C ASP A 104 23.78 -16.47 7.95
N SER A 105 24.35 -17.25 7.02
CA SER A 105 24.50 -16.82 5.61
C SER A 105 23.16 -16.56 4.93
N ASP A 106 22.15 -17.40 5.15
CA ASP A 106 20.83 -17.24 4.55
C ASP A 106 20.09 -16.04 5.16
N LEU A 107 20.23 -15.86 6.48
CA LEU A 107 19.66 -14.70 7.17
C LEU A 107 20.26 -13.39 6.66
N TYR A 108 21.58 -13.30 6.49
CA TYR A 108 22.22 -12.12 5.92
C TYR A 108 21.81 -11.89 4.47
N LEU A 109 21.68 -12.96 3.66
CA LEU A 109 21.23 -12.84 2.27
C LEU A 109 19.80 -12.29 2.18
N CYS A 110 18.89 -12.74 3.04
CA CYS A 110 17.54 -12.22 3.14
C CYS A 110 17.54 -10.71 3.47
N ILE A 111 18.36 -10.29 4.46
CA ILE A 111 18.48 -8.87 4.83
C ILE A 111 19.05 -8.05 3.69
N ASP A 112 20.00 -8.55 2.93
CA ASP A 112 20.57 -7.84 1.79
C ASP A 112 19.58 -7.71 0.64
N ASN A 113 18.76 -8.73 0.37
CA ASN A 113 17.67 -8.66 -0.60
C ASN A 113 16.58 -7.66 -0.16
N LEU A 114 16.27 -7.58 1.14
CA LEU A 114 15.37 -6.55 1.67
C LEU A 114 15.89 -5.13 1.40
N LYS A 115 17.19 -4.89 1.61
CA LYS A 115 17.80 -3.58 1.33
C LYS A 115 17.71 -3.23 -0.15
N LYS A 116 18.04 -4.17 -1.05
CA LYS A 116 17.94 -3.99 -2.52
C LYS A 116 16.50 -3.71 -2.95
N ALA A 117 15.52 -4.47 -2.43
CA ALA A 117 14.10 -4.26 -2.72
C ALA A 117 13.62 -2.86 -2.32
N LYS A 118 14.07 -2.33 -1.16
CA LYS A 118 13.77 -0.96 -0.72
C LYS A 118 14.38 0.10 -1.64
N GLU A 119 15.58 -0.13 -2.16
CA GLU A 119 16.24 0.78 -3.10
C GLU A 119 15.49 0.83 -4.43
N GLU A 120 15.05 -0.31 -4.96
CA GLU A 120 14.24 -0.37 -6.18
C GLU A 120 12.90 0.35 -6.04
N GLN A 121 12.21 0.22 -4.90
CA GLN A 121 10.95 0.91 -4.65
C GLN A 121 11.10 2.44 -4.57
N ASN A 122 12.26 2.93 -4.13
CA ASN A 122 12.53 4.37 -4.00
C ASN A 122 13.03 5.02 -5.29
N SER A 123 13.31 4.24 -6.32
CA SER A 123 13.86 4.69 -7.62
C SER A 123 12.81 4.80 -8.74
N GLY A 124 11.51 4.51 -8.44
CA GLY A 124 10.40 4.51 -9.39
C GLY A 124 9.42 5.65 -9.20
#